data_fb18f0f25a291ec52d2563cafdafa5b0
#
_entry.id   fb18f0f25a291ec52d2563cafdafa5b0
#
_cell.length_a   1.000
_cell.length_b   1.000
_cell.length_c   1.000
_cell.angle_alpha   90.00
_cell.angle_beta   90.00
_cell.angle_gamma   90.00
#
_symmetry.space_group_name_H-M   'P 1'
#
loop_
_entity.id
_entity.type
_entity.pdbx_description
1 polymer ?
#
loop_
_entity_poly.entity_id
_entity_poly.type
_entity_poly.pdbx_seq_one_letter_code
_entity_poly.pdbx_strand_id
1 'polypeptide(L)'
;MQLILLSGGAAEGLVAALRHEFQIATGRVIAGTFGAVGAMREKLRAGAPADLVLLTSPLIAELMGSGHVRSGTAVDIGLVHTGLAVRAGDPIPPIGNAQALRSALLAADAIHFPDPKLATAGIHFAKVLDGLALTDELTPRLRPAPNGTAAMRALAAASQPRPIGCTQETEILNTNGVTFAGPLPMPFELVSLYTAAVCTRSRLPSEAARLAALLGSDAARPKREQAGFRGLA
;
A
#
# COMPACT_ATOMS: atom_id res chain seq x y z
N MET A 1 -25.08 5.48 -11.03
CA MET A 1 -24.62 5.29 -9.62
C MET A 1 -23.18 4.82 -9.68
N GLN A 2 -22.30 5.34 -8.82
CA GLN A 2 -20.88 4.96 -8.73
C GLN A 2 -20.70 3.88 -7.67
N LEU A 3 -19.75 2.96 -7.87
CA LEU A 3 -19.30 2.03 -6.85
C LEU A 3 -18.28 2.74 -5.97
N ILE A 4 -18.55 2.77 -4.66
CA ILE A 4 -17.66 3.45 -3.69
C ILE A 4 -16.67 2.43 -3.12
N LEU A 5 -15.38 2.71 -3.33
CA LEU A 5 -14.27 1.88 -2.85
C LEU A 5 -13.46 2.64 -1.78
N LEU A 6 -13.26 2.03 -0.61
CA LEU A 6 -12.23 2.45 0.35
C LEU A 6 -11.04 1.49 0.28
N SER A 7 -9.85 1.98 0.03
CA SER A 7 -8.69 1.12 -0.24
C SER A 7 -7.39 1.62 0.38
N GLY A 8 -6.52 0.69 0.73
CA GLY A 8 -5.11 0.99 0.92
C GLY A 8 -4.50 1.58 -0.35
N GLY A 9 -3.55 2.51 -0.20
CA GLY A 9 -2.84 3.14 -1.32
C GLY A 9 -2.14 2.14 -2.24
N ALA A 10 -1.70 1.02 -1.67
CA ALA A 10 -1.05 -0.07 -2.40
C ALA A 10 -1.85 -0.61 -3.60
N ALA A 11 -3.19 -0.54 -3.57
CA ALA A 11 -4.02 -1.05 -4.65
C ALA A 11 -4.43 0.01 -5.70
N GLU A 12 -4.02 1.26 -5.55
CA GLU A 12 -4.44 2.36 -6.43
C GLU A 12 -4.09 2.11 -7.89
N GLY A 13 -2.85 1.69 -8.18
CA GLY A 13 -2.39 1.37 -9.52
C GLY A 13 -3.16 0.22 -10.17
N LEU A 14 -3.40 -0.86 -9.43
CA LEU A 14 -4.16 -2.02 -9.92
C LEU A 14 -5.63 -1.63 -10.22
N VAL A 15 -6.28 -0.90 -9.31
CA VAL A 15 -7.67 -0.44 -9.52
C VAL A 15 -7.74 0.48 -10.75
N ALA A 16 -6.78 1.37 -10.94
CA ALA A 16 -6.69 2.24 -12.11
C ALA A 16 -6.56 1.42 -13.41
N ALA A 17 -5.71 0.39 -13.42
CA ALA A 17 -5.48 -0.49 -14.58
C ALA A 17 -6.71 -1.34 -14.96
N LEU A 18 -7.61 -1.63 -14.01
CA LEU A 18 -8.81 -2.45 -14.24
C LEU A 18 -10.11 -1.65 -14.33
N ARG A 19 -10.06 -0.33 -14.16
CA ARG A 19 -11.25 0.53 -14.11
C ARG A 19 -12.10 0.44 -15.37
N HIS A 20 -11.48 0.43 -16.54
CA HIS A 20 -12.17 0.37 -17.83
C HIS A 20 -12.87 -0.98 -18.03
N GLU A 21 -12.21 -2.09 -17.71
CA GLU A 21 -12.79 -3.44 -17.81
C GLU A 21 -14.01 -3.59 -16.88
N PHE A 22 -13.88 -3.09 -15.65
CA PHE A 22 -14.98 -3.09 -14.70
C PHE A 22 -16.16 -2.26 -15.22
N GLN A 23 -15.91 -1.10 -15.82
CA GLN A 23 -16.95 -0.25 -16.38
C GLN A 23 -17.68 -0.92 -17.56
N ILE A 24 -16.95 -1.58 -18.46
CA ILE A 24 -17.56 -2.34 -19.55
C ILE A 24 -18.45 -3.47 -19.00
N ALA A 25 -17.95 -4.22 -18.01
CA ALA A 25 -18.65 -5.40 -17.48
C ALA A 25 -19.89 -5.06 -16.63
N THR A 26 -19.97 -3.83 -16.07
CA THR A 26 -21.01 -3.47 -15.09
C THR A 26 -21.78 -2.19 -15.41
N GLY A 27 -21.30 -1.39 -16.34
CA GLY A 27 -21.81 -0.02 -16.58
C GLY A 27 -21.52 0.96 -15.43
N ARG A 28 -20.70 0.59 -14.44
CA ARG A 28 -20.42 1.40 -13.25
C ARG A 28 -19.02 1.97 -13.26
N VAL A 29 -18.89 3.18 -12.72
CA VAL A 29 -17.60 3.85 -12.48
C VAL A 29 -17.19 3.64 -11.03
N ILE A 30 -15.89 3.39 -10.79
CA ILE A 30 -15.34 3.26 -9.45
C ILE A 30 -14.99 4.65 -8.89
N ALA A 31 -15.61 5.01 -7.76
CA ALA A 31 -15.23 6.15 -6.94
C ALA A 31 -14.34 5.67 -5.80
N GLY A 32 -13.02 5.66 -6.03
CA GLY A 32 -12.03 5.15 -5.08
C GLY A 32 -11.49 6.25 -4.17
N THR A 33 -11.40 5.95 -2.86
CA THR A 33 -10.61 6.70 -1.88
C THR A 33 -9.45 5.82 -1.45
N PHE A 34 -8.22 6.31 -1.64
CA PHE A 34 -6.99 5.57 -1.35
C PHE A 34 -6.19 6.26 -0.24
N GLY A 35 -5.57 5.47 0.65
CA GLY A 35 -4.79 6.02 1.76
C GLY A 35 -4.19 4.96 2.66
N ALA A 36 -3.73 5.36 3.86
CA ALA A 36 -3.27 4.43 4.87
C ALA A 36 -4.39 3.45 5.25
N VAL A 37 -4.09 2.16 5.31
CA VAL A 37 -5.11 1.11 5.55
C VAL A 37 -5.85 1.31 6.87
N GLY A 38 -5.15 1.75 7.93
CA GLY A 38 -5.77 2.08 9.22
C GLY A 38 -6.74 3.26 9.11
N ALA A 39 -6.40 4.31 8.35
CA ALA A 39 -7.29 5.44 8.13
C ALA A 39 -8.54 5.04 7.34
N MET A 40 -8.42 4.14 6.36
CA MET A 40 -9.57 3.62 5.60
C MET A 40 -10.46 2.74 6.47
N ARG A 41 -9.88 1.91 7.35
CA ARG A 41 -10.62 1.15 8.37
C ARG A 41 -11.43 2.10 9.27
N GLU A 42 -10.81 3.14 9.81
CA GLU A 42 -11.51 4.08 10.69
C GLU A 42 -12.64 4.83 9.96
N LYS A 43 -12.43 5.23 8.70
CA LYS A 43 -13.51 5.82 7.89
C LYS A 43 -14.70 4.88 7.77
N LEU A 44 -14.46 3.59 7.48
CA LEU A 44 -15.54 2.61 7.36
C LEU A 44 -16.27 2.42 8.70
N ARG A 45 -15.54 2.31 9.80
CA ARG A 45 -16.09 2.18 11.16
C ARG A 45 -16.90 3.40 11.58
N ALA A 46 -16.47 4.58 11.18
CA ALA A 46 -17.21 5.84 11.39
C ALA A 46 -18.47 5.98 10.51
N GLY A 47 -18.76 4.97 9.68
CA GLY A 47 -19.98 4.93 8.86
C GLY A 47 -19.86 5.61 7.50
N ALA A 48 -18.64 5.90 7.01
CA ALA A 48 -18.45 6.38 5.65
C ALA A 48 -19.06 5.38 4.65
N PRO A 49 -19.78 5.86 3.61
CA PRO A 49 -20.36 4.99 2.61
C PRO A 49 -19.27 4.25 1.85
N ALA A 50 -19.42 2.94 1.71
CA ALA A 50 -18.53 2.10 0.91
C ALA A 50 -19.28 0.84 0.44
N ASP A 51 -19.00 0.43 -0.80
CA ASP A 51 -19.53 -0.80 -1.37
C ASP A 51 -18.51 -1.93 -1.26
N LEU A 52 -17.23 -1.62 -1.49
CA LEU A 52 -16.08 -2.52 -1.37
C LEU A 52 -15.00 -1.88 -0.49
N VAL A 53 -14.34 -2.68 0.31
CA VAL A 53 -13.12 -2.29 1.01
C VAL A 53 -11.98 -3.20 0.57
N LEU A 54 -10.77 -2.64 0.36
CA LEU A 54 -9.55 -3.38 -0.01
C LEU A 54 -8.41 -2.94 0.91
N LEU A 55 -8.07 -3.80 1.87
CA LEU A 55 -7.08 -3.54 2.92
C LEU A 55 -6.18 -4.77 3.11
N THR A 56 -5.30 -4.72 4.11
CA THR A 56 -4.55 -5.92 4.50
C THR A 56 -5.48 -6.98 5.13
N SER A 57 -5.17 -8.25 4.91
CA SER A 57 -5.99 -9.38 5.36
C SER A 57 -6.34 -9.33 6.85
N PRO A 58 -5.44 -8.98 7.78
CA PRO A 58 -5.79 -8.85 9.20
C PRO A 58 -6.88 -7.78 9.47
N LEU A 59 -6.84 -6.66 8.74
CA LEU A 59 -7.86 -5.61 8.89
C LEU A 59 -9.21 -6.04 8.30
N ILE A 60 -9.21 -6.81 7.21
CA ILE A 60 -10.45 -7.39 6.66
C ILE A 60 -11.05 -8.38 7.67
N ALA A 61 -10.24 -9.23 8.31
CA ALA A 61 -10.69 -10.15 9.35
C ALA A 61 -11.31 -9.40 10.55
N GLU A 62 -10.67 -8.32 11.01
CA GLU A 62 -11.21 -7.45 12.08
C GLU A 62 -12.57 -6.84 11.67
N LEU A 63 -12.67 -6.30 10.45
CA LEU A 63 -13.89 -5.69 9.94
C LEU A 63 -15.01 -6.73 9.74
N MET A 64 -14.66 -7.97 9.41
CA MET A 64 -15.60 -9.09 9.32
C MET A 64 -16.13 -9.45 10.71
N GLY A 65 -15.23 -9.61 11.70
CA GLY A 65 -15.61 -9.89 13.09
C GLY A 65 -16.48 -8.81 13.73
N SER A 66 -16.30 -7.55 13.30
CA SER A 66 -17.11 -6.40 13.77
C SER A 66 -18.34 -6.09 12.90
N GLY A 67 -18.67 -6.93 11.91
CA GLY A 67 -19.88 -6.83 11.09
C GLY A 67 -19.87 -5.69 10.04
N HIS A 68 -18.70 -5.10 9.73
CA HIS A 68 -18.59 -4.02 8.72
C HIS A 68 -18.46 -4.55 7.29
N VAL A 69 -17.97 -5.78 7.13
CA VAL A 69 -17.92 -6.49 5.83
C VAL A 69 -18.65 -7.82 5.92
N ARG A 70 -19.16 -8.30 4.80
CA ARG A 70 -19.94 -9.54 4.70
C ARG A 70 -19.03 -10.75 4.76
N SER A 71 -19.37 -11.71 5.61
CA SER A 71 -18.71 -13.02 5.65
C SER A 71 -18.84 -13.72 4.28
N GLY A 72 -17.79 -14.45 3.89
CA GLY A 72 -17.78 -15.20 2.63
C GLY A 72 -17.57 -14.36 1.38
N THR A 73 -17.26 -13.06 1.50
CA THR A 73 -17.02 -12.17 0.35
C THR A 73 -15.56 -11.76 0.20
N ALA A 74 -14.68 -12.23 1.08
CA ALA A 74 -13.25 -11.94 1.03
C ALA A 74 -12.60 -12.59 -0.20
N VAL A 75 -11.83 -11.79 -0.95
CA VAL A 75 -11.04 -12.22 -2.10
C VAL A 75 -9.62 -11.71 -1.90
N ASP A 76 -8.67 -12.63 -1.85
CA ASP A 76 -7.25 -12.27 -1.76
C ASP A 76 -6.74 -11.77 -3.11
N ILE A 77 -6.02 -10.65 -3.07
CA ILE A 77 -5.54 -9.96 -4.28
C ILE A 77 -4.08 -10.33 -4.55
N GLY A 78 -3.25 -10.37 -3.52
CA GLY A 78 -1.84 -10.72 -3.64
C GLY A 78 -0.99 -10.17 -2.50
N LEU A 79 0.25 -10.60 -2.50
CA LEU A 79 1.28 -10.22 -1.54
C LEU A 79 1.99 -8.95 -2.02
N VAL A 80 2.28 -8.05 -1.08
CA VAL A 80 3.02 -6.81 -1.35
C VAL A 80 4.17 -6.70 -0.37
N HIS A 81 5.40 -6.53 -0.88
CA HIS A 81 6.58 -6.28 -0.08
C HIS A 81 6.68 -4.81 0.33
N THR A 82 7.18 -4.56 1.52
CA THR A 82 7.68 -3.24 1.92
C THR A 82 9.14 -3.13 1.50
N GLY A 83 9.51 -1.99 0.92
CA GLY A 83 10.87 -1.81 0.43
C GLY A 83 11.30 -0.36 0.40
N LEU A 84 12.53 -0.16 -0.06
CA LEU A 84 13.13 1.16 -0.21
C LEU A 84 13.01 1.68 -1.65
N ALA A 85 12.97 3.00 -1.74
CA ALA A 85 13.01 3.76 -2.99
C ALA A 85 14.05 4.87 -2.91
N VAL A 86 14.57 5.25 -4.07
CA VAL A 86 15.36 6.46 -4.28
C VAL A 86 14.63 7.39 -5.25
N ARG A 87 14.97 8.66 -5.29
CA ARG A 87 14.53 9.56 -6.35
C ARG A 87 15.07 9.04 -7.70
N ALA A 88 14.27 9.12 -8.76
CA ALA A 88 14.67 8.65 -10.08
C ALA A 88 15.97 9.34 -10.54
N GLY A 89 16.93 8.53 -10.99
CA GLY A 89 18.25 9.00 -11.40
C GLY A 89 19.29 9.02 -10.28
N ASP A 90 18.91 8.91 -9.02
CA ASP A 90 19.86 8.79 -7.91
C ASP A 90 20.45 7.37 -7.83
N PRO A 91 21.70 7.22 -7.33
CA PRO A 91 22.30 5.91 -7.13
C PRO A 91 21.47 5.04 -6.16
N ILE A 92 21.29 3.77 -6.52
CA ILE A 92 20.62 2.79 -5.66
C ILE A 92 21.64 2.29 -4.61
N PRO A 93 21.38 2.51 -3.30
CA PRO A 93 22.28 2.01 -2.28
C PRO A 93 22.15 0.50 -2.11
N PRO A 94 23.21 -0.22 -1.72
CA PRO A 94 23.10 -1.62 -1.34
C PRO A 94 22.24 -1.76 -0.08
N ILE A 95 21.25 -2.66 -0.11
CA ILE A 95 20.33 -2.93 1.02
C ILE A 95 20.12 -4.43 1.27
N GLY A 96 20.95 -5.29 0.68
CA GLY A 96 20.73 -6.75 0.70
C GLY A 96 20.86 -7.45 2.06
N ASN A 97 21.24 -6.74 3.12
CA ASN A 97 21.30 -7.26 4.50
C ASN A 97 21.15 -6.11 5.51
N ALA A 98 21.01 -6.46 6.80
CA ALA A 98 20.79 -5.50 7.88
C ALA A 98 21.88 -4.41 7.97
N GLN A 99 23.15 -4.78 7.80
CA GLN A 99 24.27 -3.84 7.88
C GLN A 99 24.27 -2.86 6.68
N ALA A 100 24.02 -3.35 5.48
CA ALA A 100 23.91 -2.53 4.29
C ALA A 100 22.71 -1.57 4.38
N LEU A 101 21.57 -2.06 4.84
CA LEU A 101 20.37 -1.24 5.13
C LEU A 101 20.71 -0.12 6.13
N ARG A 102 21.35 -0.47 7.26
CA ARG A 102 21.78 0.49 8.27
C ARG A 102 22.68 1.59 7.67
N SER A 103 23.66 1.19 6.87
CA SER A 103 24.57 2.13 6.21
C SER A 103 23.84 3.06 5.23
N ALA A 104 22.90 2.53 4.44
CA ALA A 104 22.10 3.31 3.51
C ALA A 104 21.22 4.35 4.24
N LEU A 105 20.58 3.96 5.36
CA LEU A 105 19.77 4.86 6.18
C LEU A 105 20.60 5.97 6.82
N LEU A 106 21.78 5.66 7.34
CA LEU A 106 22.71 6.65 7.91
C LEU A 106 23.25 7.64 6.87
N ALA A 107 23.45 7.20 5.63
CA ALA A 107 23.92 8.04 4.55
C ALA A 107 22.85 8.96 3.96
N ALA A 108 21.56 8.71 4.25
CA ALA A 108 20.45 9.49 3.72
C ALA A 108 20.33 10.86 4.39
N ASP A 109 20.05 11.90 3.59
CA ASP A 109 19.84 13.27 4.07
C ASP A 109 18.36 13.56 4.41
N ALA A 110 17.44 12.78 3.85
CA ALA A 110 16.02 12.78 4.19
C ALA A 110 15.42 11.38 3.98
N ILE A 111 14.48 10.99 4.83
CA ILE A 111 13.84 9.66 4.80
C ILE A 111 12.33 9.85 4.77
N HIS A 112 11.73 9.60 3.61
CA HIS A 112 10.29 9.75 3.36
C HIS A 112 9.58 8.41 3.58
N PHE A 113 8.54 8.39 4.42
CA PHE A 113 7.79 7.17 4.71
C PHE A 113 6.36 7.50 5.14
N PRO A 114 5.41 6.55 5.07
CA PRO A 114 4.04 6.80 5.46
C PRO A 114 3.88 6.89 6.98
N ASP A 115 2.71 7.35 7.41
CA ASP A 115 2.34 7.54 8.81
C ASP A 115 2.70 6.32 9.68
N PRO A 116 3.51 6.50 10.74
CA PRO A 116 3.99 5.41 11.58
C PRO A 116 2.92 4.85 12.55
N LYS A 117 1.68 5.35 12.52
CA LYS A 117 0.58 4.88 13.37
C LYS A 117 -0.57 4.26 12.57
N LEU A 118 -0.77 4.69 11.32
CA LEU A 118 -1.95 4.33 10.51
C LEU A 118 -1.60 3.51 9.27
N ALA A 119 -0.37 3.59 8.77
CA ALA A 119 0.07 2.88 7.57
C ALA A 119 0.91 1.65 7.93
N THR A 120 0.57 0.47 7.36
CA THR A 120 1.30 -0.79 7.63
C THR A 120 2.80 -0.65 7.43
N ALA A 121 3.24 -0.10 6.29
CA ALA A 121 4.66 0.12 6.02
C ALA A 121 5.29 1.14 6.97
N GLY A 122 4.57 2.18 7.38
CA GLY A 122 5.07 3.19 8.33
C GLY A 122 5.26 2.64 9.73
N ILE A 123 4.28 1.87 10.23
CA ILE A 123 4.36 1.17 11.53
C ILE A 123 5.55 0.21 11.53
N HIS A 124 5.72 -0.54 10.44
CA HIS A 124 6.82 -1.50 10.32
C HIS A 124 8.17 -0.78 10.23
N PHE A 125 8.27 0.27 9.41
CA PHE A 125 9.52 1.00 9.24
C PHE A 125 9.99 1.68 10.54
N ALA A 126 9.08 2.18 11.37
CA ALA A 126 9.42 2.67 12.70
C ALA A 126 10.08 1.57 13.55
N LYS A 127 9.54 0.31 13.52
CA LYS A 127 10.16 -0.84 14.20
C LYS A 127 11.52 -1.22 13.61
N VAL A 128 11.72 -1.05 12.30
CA VAL A 128 13.02 -1.26 11.65
C VAL A 128 14.06 -0.28 12.18
N LEU A 129 13.70 1.01 12.30
CA LEU A 129 14.59 2.03 12.86
C LEU A 129 14.95 1.73 14.32
N ASP A 130 13.99 1.30 15.12
CA ASP A 130 14.23 0.87 16.51
C ASP A 130 15.14 -0.37 16.57
N GLY A 131 14.87 -1.38 15.75
CA GLY A 131 15.67 -2.61 15.68
C GLY A 131 17.12 -2.39 15.20
N LEU A 132 17.35 -1.33 14.43
CA LEU A 132 18.69 -0.91 13.99
C LEU A 132 19.35 0.09 14.97
N ALA A 133 18.68 0.47 16.05
CA ALA A 133 19.10 1.54 16.98
C ALA A 133 19.41 2.87 16.28
N LEU A 134 18.52 3.28 15.35
CA LEU A 134 18.68 4.49 14.53
C LEU A 134 17.61 5.56 14.78
N THR A 135 16.61 5.30 15.59
CA THR A 135 15.45 6.20 15.76
C THR A 135 15.87 7.59 16.21
N ASP A 136 16.67 7.69 17.25
CA ASP A 136 17.11 8.99 17.79
C ASP A 136 18.02 9.74 16.82
N GLU A 137 18.99 9.04 16.22
CA GLU A 137 19.96 9.61 15.28
C GLU A 137 19.30 10.16 14.02
N LEU A 138 18.27 9.43 13.49
CA LEU A 138 17.61 9.77 12.24
C LEU A 138 16.40 10.69 12.40
N THR A 139 15.89 10.89 13.62
CA THR A 139 14.71 11.74 13.88
C THR A 139 14.72 13.09 13.14
N PRO A 140 15.83 13.86 13.08
CA PRO A 140 15.85 15.13 12.33
C PRO A 140 15.67 14.99 10.81
N ARG A 141 15.93 13.79 10.26
CA ARG A 141 15.87 13.48 8.82
C ARG A 141 14.58 12.77 8.44
N LEU A 142 13.75 12.34 9.40
CA LEU A 142 12.49 11.65 9.15
C LEU A 142 11.45 12.61 8.57
N ARG A 143 10.76 12.17 7.53
CA ARG A 143 9.72 12.92 6.80
C ARG A 143 8.48 12.04 6.65
N PRO A 144 7.69 11.85 7.73
CA PRO A 144 6.45 11.10 7.66
C PRO A 144 5.41 11.83 6.80
N ALA A 145 4.63 11.06 6.03
CA ALA A 145 3.56 11.54 5.17
C ALA A 145 2.25 10.79 5.49
N PRO A 146 1.07 11.30 5.10
CA PRO A 146 -0.21 10.66 5.43
C PRO A 146 -0.37 9.22 4.91
N ASN A 147 0.31 8.86 3.82
CA ASN A 147 0.30 7.52 3.20
C ASN A 147 1.54 7.33 2.32
N GLY A 148 1.73 6.13 1.80
CA GLY A 148 2.92 5.79 1.01
C GLY A 148 3.00 6.56 -0.31
N THR A 149 1.90 6.73 -1.03
CA THR A 149 1.87 7.54 -2.27
C THR A 149 2.30 8.98 -2.01
N ALA A 150 1.82 9.60 -0.91
CA ALA A 150 2.24 10.94 -0.52
C ALA A 150 3.73 10.99 -0.14
N ALA A 151 4.24 9.97 0.56
CA ALA A 151 5.66 9.84 0.89
C ALA A 151 6.52 9.75 -0.38
N MET A 152 6.11 8.94 -1.36
CA MET A 152 6.85 8.78 -2.63
C MET A 152 6.80 10.03 -3.50
N ARG A 153 5.68 10.74 -3.55
CA ARG A 153 5.62 12.04 -4.23
C ARG A 153 6.53 13.08 -3.57
N ALA A 154 6.61 13.09 -2.24
CA ALA A 154 7.54 13.95 -1.50
C ALA A 154 9.01 13.55 -1.77
N LEU A 155 9.32 12.26 -1.87
CA LEU A 155 10.63 11.77 -2.28
C LEU A 155 10.99 12.23 -3.69
N ALA A 156 10.08 12.07 -4.65
CA ALA A 156 10.29 12.50 -6.04
C ALA A 156 10.61 14.01 -6.16
N ALA A 157 10.00 14.82 -5.30
CA ALA A 157 10.18 16.29 -5.26
C ALA A 157 11.29 16.75 -4.29
N ALA A 158 11.99 15.83 -3.64
CA ALA A 158 12.99 16.16 -2.62
C ALA A 158 14.22 16.87 -3.23
N SER A 159 14.68 17.93 -2.57
CA SER A 159 15.85 18.70 -2.98
C SER A 159 17.14 18.26 -2.29
N GLN A 160 17.06 17.42 -1.26
CA GLN A 160 18.23 16.90 -0.55
C GLN A 160 19.09 16.05 -1.49
N PRO A 161 20.43 16.00 -1.29
CA PRO A 161 21.33 15.27 -2.19
C PRO A 161 21.06 13.76 -2.25
N ARG A 162 20.71 13.14 -1.13
CA ARG A 162 20.54 11.68 -0.99
C ARG A 162 19.24 11.35 -0.25
N PRO A 163 18.07 11.71 -0.81
CA PRO A 163 16.80 11.36 -0.21
C PRO A 163 16.49 9.89 -0.48
N ILE A 164 15.90 9.20 0.49
CA ILE A 164 15.38 7.85 0.32
C ILE A 164 13.94 7.77 0.81
N GLY A 165 13.23 6.72 0.41
CA GLY A 165 11.89 6.45 0.87
C GLY A 165 11.68 5.00 1.25
N CYS A 166 10.70 4.74 2.11
CA CYS A 166 10.28 3.39 2.48
C CYS A 166 8.76 3.31 2.49
N THR A 167 8.19 2.42 1.66
CA THR A 167 6.76 2.10 1.67
C THR A 167 6.49 0.76 0.96
N GLN A 168 5.23 0.47 0.65
CA GLN A 168 4.83 -0.70 -0.14
C GLN A 168 5.38 -0.60 -1.57
N GLU A 169 5.93 -1.71 -2.11
CA GLU A 169 6.45 -1.79 -3.49
C GLU A 169 5.46 -1.24 -4.51
N THR A 170 4.19 -1.57 -4.37
CA THR A 170 3.12 -1.10 -5.26
C THR A 170 2.98 0.42 -5.30
N GLU A 171 3.12 1.10 -4.17
CA GLU A 171 3.07 2.57 -4.09
C GLU A 171 4.31 3.21 -4.73
N ILE A 172 5.47 2.57 -4.60
CA ILE A 172 6.72 2.99 -5.26
C ILE A 172 6.55 2.88 -6.77
N LEU A 173 6.14 1.71 -7.27
CA LEU A 173 5.98 1.44 -8.70
C LEU A 173 4.90 2.31 -9.35
N ASN A 174 3.89 2.73 -8.60
CA ASN A 174 2.81 3.60 -9.08
C ASN A 174 3.12 5.10 -8.97
N THR A 175 4.33 5.48 -8.54
CA THR A 175 4.72 6.89 -8.38
C THR A 175 5.82 7.27 -9.36
N ASN A 176 5.54 8.22 -10.24
CA ASN A 176 6.56 8.75 -11.15
C ASN A 176 7.64 9.54 -10.38
N GLY A 177 8.88 9.46 -10.83
CA GLY A 177 10.00 10.21 -10.25
C GLY A 177 10.69 9.52 -9.10
N VAL A 178 10.36 8.24 -8.84
CA VAL A 178 11.08 7.38 -7.89
C VAL A 178 11.46 6.05 -8.54
N THR A 179 12.49 5.40 -7.99
CA THR A 179 12.97 4.09 -8.42
C THR A 179 12.96 3.13 -7.24
N PHE A 180 12.39 1.94 -7.42
CA PHE A 180 12.40 0.89 -6.41
C PHE A 180 13.82 0.35 -6.24
N ALA A 181 14.37 0.45 -5.03
CA ALA A 181 15.72 0.00 -4.70
C ALA A 181 15.77 -1.49 -4.30
N GLY A 182 14.64 -2.02 -3.83
CA GLY A 182 14.50 -3.42 -3.42
C GLY A 182 13.65 -3.56 -2.14
N PRO A 183 13.23 -4.81 -1.83
CA PRO A 183 12.53 -5.09 -0.59
C PRO A 183 13.45 -4.90 0.63
N LEU A 184 12.87 -4.66 1.80
CA LEU A 184 13.61 -4.68 3.04
C LEU A 184 14.22 -6.07 3.24
N PRO A 185 15.51 -6.18 3.63
CA PRO A 185 16.18 -7.47 3.81
C PRO A 185 15.77 -8.15 5.10
N MET A 186 16.00 -9.47 5.18
CA MET A 186 15.92 -10.17 6.46
C MET A 186 16.88 -9.56 7.50
N PRO A 187 16.48 -9.45 8.78
CA PRO A 187 15.20 -9.88 9.37
C PRO A 187 14.09 -8.83 9.32
N PHE A 188 14.24 -7.77 8.53
CA PHE A 188 13.34 -6.62 8.46
C PHE A 188 12.30 -6.72 7.33
N GLU A 189 12.22 -7.86 6.67
CA GLU A 189 11.22 -8.09 5.62
C GLU A 189 9.79 -7.93 6.16
N LEU A 190 8.94 -7.27 5.39
CA LEU A 190 7.48 -7.28 5.60
C LEU A 190 6.78 -7.57 4.29
N VAL A 191 6.00 -8.64 4.31
CA VAL A 191 5.09 -9.03 3.23
C VAL A 191 3.67 -8.93 3.74
N SER A 192 2.82 -8.18 3.05
CA SER A 192 1.42 -7.95 3.43
C SER A 192 0.49 -8.57 2.40
N LEU A 193 -0.41 -9.45 2.83
CA LEU A 193 -1.52 -9.92 1.99
C LEU A 193 -2.61 -8.84 1.95
N TYR A 194 -3.00 -8.44 0.74
CA TYR A 194 -4.13 -7.55 0.50
C TYR A 194 -5.35 -8.34 0.10
N THR A 195 -6.50 -7.99 0.70
CA THR A 195 -7.77 -8.70 0.55
C THR A 195 -8.88 -7.67 0.31
N ALA A 196 -9.77 -7.95 -0.63
CA ALA A 196 -10.98 -7.18 -0.89
C ALA A 196 -12.18 -7.86 -0.24
N ALA A 197 -13.14 -7.08 0.31
CA ALA A 197 -14.39 -7.63 0.85
C ALA A 197 -15.57 -6.66 0.65
N VAL A 198 -16.76 -7.21 0.44
CA VAL A 198 -18.00 -6.43 0.25
C VAL A 198 -18.45 -5.85 1.59
N CYS A 199 -18.71 -4.55 1.63
CA CYS A 199 -19.22 -3.88 2.85
C CYS A 199 -20.65 -4.32 3.17
N THR A 200 -20.96 -4.47 4.46
CA THR A 200 -22.31 -4.90 4.92
C THR A 200 -23.39 -3.92 4.48
N ARG A 201 -23.07 -2.61 4.49
CA ARG A 201 -24.00 -1.53 4.09
C ARG A 201 -23.88 -1.15 2.61
N SER A 202 -23.27 -1.99 1.78
CA SER A 202 -23.14 -1.73 0.33
C SER A 202 -24.52 -1.56 -0.31
N ARG A 203 -24.63 -0.55 -1.17
CA ARG A 203 -25.76 -0.30 -2.05
C ARG A 203 -25.65 -1.04 -3.39
N LEU A 204 -24.46 -1.51 -3.72
CA LEU A 204 -24.12 -2.23 -4.96
C LEU A 204 -23.37 -3.54 -4.65
N PRO A 205 -23.93 -4.46 -3.84
CA PRO A 205 -23.20 -5.63 -3.37
C PRO A 205 -22.79 -6.59 -4.50
N SER A 206 -23.60 -6.72 -5.53
CA SER A 206 -23.28 -7.56 -6.68
C SER A 206 -22.12 -6.99 -7.51
N GLU A 207 -22.11 -5.69 -7.76
CA GLU A 207 -21.03 -5.02 -8.49
C GLU A 207 -19.74 -4.97 -7.64
N ALA A 208 -19.86 -4.80 -6.30
CA ALA A 208 -18.73 -4.89 -5.39
C ALA A 208 -18.08 -6.28 -5.42
N ALA A 209 -18.88 -7.35 -5.39
CA ALA A 209 -18.40 -8.71 -5.53
C ALA A 209 -17.73 -8.96 -6.91
N ARG A 210 -18.29 -8.41 -7.99
CA ARG A 210 -17.68 -8.47 -9.32
C ARG A 210 -16.34 -7.74 -9.37
N LEU A 211 -16.21 -6.58 -8.72
CA LEU A 211 -14.92 -5.87 -8.64
C LEU A 211 -13.90 -6.69 -7.86
N ALA A 212 -14.27 -7.25 -6.70
CA ALA A 212 -13.38 -8.11 -5.93
C ALA A 212 -12.92 -9.32 -6.74
N ALA A 213 -13.84 -10.00 -7.43
CA ALA A 213 -13.52 -11.14 -8.30
C ALA A 213 -12.62 -10.73 -9.47
N LEU A 214 -12.85 -9.58 -10.11
CA LEU A 214 -12.00 -9.08 -11.19
C LEU A 214 -10.59 -8.82 -10.70
N LEU A 215 -10.42 -8.13 -9.57
CA LEU A 215 -9.12 -7.82 -8.98
C LEU A 215 -8.32 -9.09 -8.63
N GLY A 216 -8.98 -10.16 -8.14
CA GLY A 216 -8.38 -11.43 -7.79
C GLY A 216 -8.26 -12.44 -8.93
N SER A 217 -8.84 -12.17 -10.12
CA SER A 217 -8.94 -13.14 -11.23
C SER A 217 -7.58 -13.49 -11.85
N ASP A 218 -7.49 -14.67 -12.46
CA ASP A 218 -6.30 -15.04 -13.25
C ASP A 218 -6.08 -14.11 -14.45
N ALA A 219 -7.15 -13.62 -15.06
CA ALA A 219 -7.07 -12.67 -16.17
C ALA A 219 -6.41 -11.33 -15.75
N ALA A 220 -6.55 -10.92 -14.48
CA ALA A 220 -5.91 -9.73 -13.95
C ALA A 220 -4.47 -9.97 -13.44
N ARG A 221 -3.97 -11.22 -13.44
CA ARG A 221 -2.63 -11.56 -12.94
C ARG A 221 -1.53 -10.69 -13.54
N PRO A 222 -1.41 -10.49 -14.87
CA PRO A 222 -0.35 -9.65 -15.43
C PRO A 222 -0.39 -8.22 -14.92
N LYS A 223 -1.60 -7.66 -14.73
CA LYS A 223 -1.78 -6.30 -14.18
C LYS A 223 -1.44 -6.22 -12.69
N ARG A 224 -1.75 -7.27 -11.91
CA ARG A 224 -1.32 -7.37 -10.51
C ARG A 224 0.19 -7.40 -10.40
N GLU A 225 0.87 -8.23 -11.17
CA GLU A 225 2.33 -8.35 -11.18
C GLU A 225 3.00 -7.03 -11.61
N GLN A 226 2.48 -6.39 -12.65
CA GLN A 226 2.95 -5.07 -13.10
C GLN A 226 2.74 -3.99 -12.02
N ALA A 227 1.66 -4.06 -11.25
CA ALA A 227 1.40 -3.15 -10.13
C ALA A 227 2.19 -3.50 -8.86
N GLY A 228 3.02 -4.56 -8.86
CA GLY A 228 3.86 -4.97 -7.72
C GLY A 228 3.19 -5.95 -6.75
N PHE A 229 2.02 -6.49 -7.09
CA PHE A 229 1.44 -7.61 -6.33
C PHE A 229 2.11 -8.92 -6.75
N ARG A 230 2.51 -9.72 -5.78
CA ARG A 230 3.06 -11.06 -6.00
C ARG A 230 1.98 -12.12 -5.87
N GLY A 231 2.17 -13.25 -6.55
CA GLY A 231 1.26 -14.39 -6.46
C GLY A 231 1.17 -14.94 -5.04
N LEU A 232 -0.01 -15.48 -4.71
CA LEU A 232 -0.16 -16.36 -3.56
C LEU A 232 0.52 -17.68 -3.93
N ALA A 233 1.42 -18.17 -3.07
CA ALA A 233 2.09 -19.45 -3.25
C ALA A 233 1.08 -20.61 -3.16
#